data_bb77ffa213eb0980ed9bc7718243fa89
#
_entry.id   bb77ffa213eb0980ed9bc7718243fa89
#
_cell.length_a   1.000
_cell.length_b   1.000
_cell.length_c   1.000
_cell.angle_alpha   90.00
_cell.angle_beta   90.00
_cell.angle_gamma   90.00
#
_symmetry.space_group_name_H-M   'P 1'
#
loop_
_entity.id
_entity.type
_entity.pdbx_description
1 polymer ?
#
loop_
_entity_poly.entity_id
_entity_poly.type
_entity_poly.pdbx_seq_one_letter_code
_entity_poly.pdbx_strand_id
1 'polypeptide(L)'
;MEGSSALLRPFGYYGNVFGIVLAGCLIAAGSDLGGWTLLGAAALAACPIQLFGRYRCLIQGCCHGIPTDMPGIRFFHDKSRVCKLAGWQGKNLHPTQFYSIAANFLSFFLLWRLYRLQMPASFIAGMYLILSGAFRFVEESLRGEPQTPYFLGMRVYQWLALASVLAGILFTCLPSAPLFSGSLPAGWLLHAIAYFVLIWCVYGLDYPNSTLRFSRLTQE
;
A
#
# COMPACT_ATOMS: atom_id res chain seq x y z
N MET A 1 3.11 2.99 -20.27
CA MET A 1 2.96 1.56 -19.89
C MET A 1 1.70 1.20 -19.11
N GLU A 2 1.00 2.10 -18.48
CA GLU A 2 -0.26 1.76 -17.81
C GLU A 2 -1.49 1.73 -18.73
N GLY A 3 -1.33 1.87 -20.02
CA GLY A 3 -2.42 1.75 -20.99
C GLY A 3 -2.39 0.47 -21.83
N SER A 4 -1.33 -0.32 -21.80
CA SER A 4 -1.13 -1.32 -22.83
C SER A 4 -1.49 -2.76 -22.44
N SER A 5 -1.51 -3.17 -21.20
CA SER A 5 -2.15 -4.40 -20.73
C SER A 5 -2.17 -4.52 -19.20
N ALA A 6 -3.20 -5.21 -18.66
CA ALA A 6 -3.32 -5.51 -17.23
C ALA A 6 -2.17 -6.40 -16.70
N LEU A 7 -1.50 -7.15 -17.58
CA LEU A 7 -0.43 -8.08 -17.24
C LEU A 7 0.96 -7.43 -17.12
N LEU A 8 1.14 -6.19 -17.60
CA LEU A 8 2.42 -5.48 -17.60
C LEU A 8 2.57 -4.46 -16.46
N ARG A 9 1.82 -4.59 -15.37
CA ARG A 9 1.99 -3.76 -14.18
C ARG A 9 2.98 -4.42 -13.22
N PRO A 10 4.29 -4.11 -13.29
CA PRO A 10 5.29 -4.80 -12.45
C PRO A 10 5.16 -4.48 -10.96
N PHE A 11 4.37 -3.47 -10.56
CA PHE A 11 4.30 -2.98 -9.19
C PHE A 11 2.84 -2.75 -8.74
N GLY A 12 2.05 -3.82 -8.67
CA GLY A 12 0.73 -3.78 -8.03
C GLY A 12 0.82 -4.02 -6.52
N TYR A 13 -0.13 -3.50 -5.75
CA TYR A 13 -0.23 -3.75 -4.31
C TYR A 13 -0.12 -5.24 -3.96
N TYR A 14 -0.87 -6.09 -4.64
CA TYR A 14 -0.87 -7.54 -4.38
C TYR A 14 0.42 -8.25 -4.86
N GLY A 15 1.08 -7.74 -5.88
CA GLY A 15 2.42 -8.21 -6.26
C GLY A 15 3.45 -7.94 -5.16
N ASN A 16 3.33 -6.78 -4.48
CA ASN A 16 4.16 -6.46 -3.33
C ASN A 16 3.85 -7.36 -2.14
N VAL A 17 2.57 -7.60 -1.83
CA VAL A 17 2.16 -8.55 -0.77
C VAL A 17 2.70 -9.95 -1.05
N PHE A 18 2.55 -10.45 -2.28
CA PHE A 18 3.11 -11.73 -2.69
C PHE A 18 4.63 -11.79 -2.53
N GLY A 19 5.34 -10.73 -2.96
CA GLY A 19 6.79 -10.61 -2.80
C GLY A 19 7.24 -10.64 -1.33
N ILE A 20 6.51 -9.96 -0.44
CA ILE A 20 6.78 -9.96 1.00
C ILE A 20 6.56 -11.37 1.60
N VAL A 21 5.48 -12.04 1.22
CA VAL A 21 5.20 -13.40 1.70
C VAL A 21 6.27 -14.36 1.20
N LEU A 22 6.63 -14.32 -0.08
CA LEU A 22 7.68 -15.16 -0.65
C LEU A 22 9.03 -14.91 0.03
N ALA A 23 9.43 -13.65 0.17
CA ALA A 23 10.67 -13.28 0.87
C ALA A 23 10.64 -13.74 2.34
N GLY A 24 9.51 -13.60 3.02
CA GLY A 24 9.31 -14.09 4.38
C GLY A 24 9.47 -15.60 4.49
N CYS A 25 8.91 -16.36 3.55
CA CYS A 25 9.08 -17.82 3.50
C CYS A 25 10.54 -18.22 3.27
N LEU A 26 11.24 -17.56 2.36
CA LEU A 26 12.66 -17.83 2.07
C LEU A 26 13.56 -17.51 3.27
N ILE A 27 13.31 -16.37 3.95
CA ILE A 27 14.06 -16.00 5.16
C ILE A 27 13.78 -16.99 6.30
N ALA A 28 12.50 -17.37 6.49
CA ALA A 28 12.13 -18.34 7.53
C ALA A 28 12.74 -19.73 7.28
N ALA A 29 12.90 -20.14 6.01
CA ALA A 29 13.55 -21.41 5.65
C ALA A 29 15.07 -21.38 5.85
N GLY A 30 15.70 -20.20 5.77
CA GLY A 30 17.16 -20.03 5.90
C GLY A 30 17.63 -19.46 7.25
N SER A 31 16.73 -19.20 8.21
CA SER A 31 17.05 -18.62 9.50
C SER A 31 16.15 -19.16 10.62
N ASP A 32 16.55 -18.99 11.86
CA ASP A 32 15.76 -19.36 13.05
C ASP A 32 14.60 -18.36 13.32
N LEU A 33 14.36 -17.39 12.43
CA LEU A 33 13.28 -16.43 12.56
C LEU A 33 11.94 -17.10 12.21
N GLY A 34 11.02 -17.12 13.14
CA GLY A 34 9.67 -17.64 12.92
C GLY A 34 8.93 -16.85 11.85
N GLY A 35 8.23 -17.53 10.93
CA GLY A 35 7.47 -16.89 9.85
C GLY A 35 6.45 -15.86 10.36
N TRP A 36 5.81 -16.11 11.52
CA TRP A 36 4.90 -15.16 12.14
C TRP A 36 5.59 -13.87 12.59
N THR A 37 6.82 -13.95 13.11
CA THR A 37 7.61 -12.79 13.49
C THR A 37 7.87 -11.89 12.28
N LEU A 38 8.23 -12.49 11.15
CA LEU A 38 8.45 -11.76 9.89
C LEU A 38 7.17 -11.11 9.37
N LEU A 39 6.04 -11.85 9.37
CA LEU A 39 4.75 -11.33 8.91
C LEU A 39 4.23 -10.20 9.81
N GLY A 40 4.34 -10.34 11.13
CA GLY A 40 3.94 -9.30 12.07
C GLY A 40 4.80 -8.04 11.96
N ALA A 41 6.12 -8.18 11.78
CA ALA A 41 7.00 -7.05 11.54
C ALA A 41 6.70 -6.38 10.20
N ALA A 42 6.47 -7.15 9.14
CA ALA A 42 6.07 -6.64 7.83
C ALA A 42 4.73 -5.89 7.89
N ALA A 43 3.76 -6.36 8.68
CA ALA A 43 2.48 -5.70 8.89
C ALA A 43 2.64 -4.30 9.51
N LEU A 44 3.48 -4.17 10.54
CA LEU A 44 3.81 -2.88 11.15
C LEU A 44 4.51 -1.93 10.16
N ALA A 45 5.47 -2.45 9.39
CA ALA A 45 6.22 -1.66 8.42
C ALA A 45 5.37 -1.26 7.19
N ALA A 46 4.40 -2.07 6.79
CA ALA A 46 3.58 -1.84 5.62
C ALA A 46 2.75 -0.53 5.72
N CYS A 47 2.26 -0.19 6.91
CA CYS A 47 1.46 1.02 7.10
C CYS A 47 2.22 2.31 6.75
N PRO A 48 3.41 2.61 7.35
CA PRO A 48 4.16 3.81 6.98
C PRO A 48 4.66 3.77 5.54
N ILE A 49 5.07 2.60 5.02
CA ILE A 49 5.49 2.47 3.62
C ILE A 49 4.35 2.85 2.67
N GLN A 50 3.14 2.36 2.91
CA GLN A 50 1.98 2.68 2.09
C GLN A 50 1.57 4.15 2.23
N LEU A 51 1.60 4.69 3.45
CA LEU A 51 1.32 6.10 3.71
C LEU A 51 2.23 6.99 2.84
N PHE A 52 3.54 6.80 2.89
CA PHE A 52 4.48 7.55 2.06
C PHE A 52 4.30 7.28 0.56
N GLY A 53 4.00 6.05 0.17
CA GLY A 53 3.69 5.71 -1.22
C GLY A 53 2.49 6.49 -1.79
N ARG A 54 1.51 6.85 -0.95
CA ARG A 54 0.33 7.63 -1.38
C ARG A 54 0.63 9.11 -1.66
N TYR A 55 1.67 9.69 -1.06
CA TYR A 55 2.13 11.02 -1.47
C TYR A 55 2.57 11.04 -2.93
N ARG A 56 3.24 9.98 -3.39
CA ARG A 56 3.58 9.85 -4.82
C ARG A 56 2.31 9.80 -5.69
N CYS A 57 1.31 9.03 -5.29
CA CYS A 57 0.03 8.98 -6.01
C CYS A 57 -0.66 10.34 -6.07
N LEU A 58 -0.57 11.12 -5.00
CA LEU A 58 -1.13 12.47 -4.95
C LEU A 58 -0.43 13.41 -5.96
N ILE A 59 0.91 13.38 -5.99
CA ILE A 59 1.71 14.20 -6.91
C ILE A 59 1.42 13.84 -8.37
N GLN A 60 1.33 12.55 -8.68
CA GLN A 60 1.11 12.07 -10.05
C GLN A 60 -0.36 12.11 -10.49
N GLY A 61 -1.30 12.33 -9.57
CA GLY A 61 -2.73 12.25 -9.88
C GLY A 61 -3.21 10.83 -10.20
N CYS A 62 -2.45 9.79 -9.78
CA CYS A 62 -2.91 8.40 -9.92
C CYS A 62 -3.75 7.96 -8.71
N CYS A 63 -4.46 6.85 -8.85
CA CYS A 63 -5.35 6.34 -7.80
C CYS A 63 -6.42 7.35 -7.35
N HIS A 64 -6.84 8.24 -8.23
CA HIS A 64 -7.83 9.29 -7.97
C HIS A 64 -9.24 8.72 -7.80
N GLY A 65 -10.09 9.48 -7.12
CA GLY A 65 -11.50 9.16 -6.96
C GLY A 65 -12.37 9.57 -8.15
N ILE A 66 -13.63 9.21 -8.08
CA ILE A 66 -14.68 9.69 -8.99
C ILE A 66 -15.01 11.16 -8.72
N PRO A 67 -15.62 11.89 -9.67
CA PRO A 67 -16.15 13.22 -9.44
C PRO A 67 -17.12 13.26 -8.25
N THR A 68 -17.08 14.35 -7.48
CA THR A 68 -17.90 14.52 -6.28
C THR A 68 -18.30 15.97 -6.07
N ASP A 69 -19.48 16.18 -5.47
CA ASP A 69 -19.94 17.48 -4.99
C ASP A 69 -19.47 17.78 -3.56
N MET A 70 -18.90 16.78 -2.87
CA MET A 70 -18.29 16.96 -1.57
C MET A 70 -16.91 17.64 -1.68
N PRO A 71 -16.34 18.18 -0.58
CA PRO A 71 -14.97 18.68 -0.58
C PRO A 71 -13.99 17.61 -1.10
N GLY A 72 -13.22 17.96 -2.12
CA GLY A 72 -12.34 17.02 -2.83
C GLY A 72 -11.07 17.69 -3.34
N ILE A 73 -10.38 17.01 -4.24
CA ILE A 73 -9.12 17.48 -4.84
C ILE A 73 -9.33 17.77 -6.31
N ARG A 74 -8.66 18.82 -6.81
CA ARG A 74 -8.62 19.18 -8.23
C ARG A 74 -7.20 19.08 -8.76
N PHE A 75 -7.05 18.50 -9.94
CA PHE A 75 -5.79 18.39 -10.65
C PHE A 75 -5.82 19.28 -11.89
N PHE A 76 -4.77 20.06 -12.10
CA PHE A 76 -4.69 21.02 -13.21
C PHE A 76 -3.53 20.73 -14.16
N HIS A 77 -2.52 19.98 -13.72
CA HIS A 77 -1.33 19.71 -14.50
C HIS A 77 -1.63 18.71 -15.63
N ASP A 78 -1.38 19.11 -16.87
CA ASP A 78 -1.75 18.34 -18.08
C ASP A 78 -1.15 16.95 -18.13
N LYS A 79 0.08 16.77 -17.59
CA LYS A 79 0.73 15.47 -17.50
C LYS A 79 0.24 14.61 -16.34
N SER A 80 -0.62 15.13 -15.44
CA SER A 80 -1.20 14.30 -14.39
C SER A 80 -2.09 13.22 -15.00
N ARG A 81 -2.16 12.05 -14.37
CA ARG A 81 -2.97 10.95 -14.89
C ARG A 81 -4.47 11.26 -14.93
N VAL A 82 -4.94 12.07 -14.00
CA VAL A 82 -6.33 12.58 -14.01
C VAL A 82 -6.61 13.37 -15.28
N CYS A 83 -5.73 14.31 -15.64
CA CYS A 83 -5.91 15.14 -16.81
C CYS A 83 -5.70 14.35 -18.11
N LYS A 84 -4.61 13.59 -18.19
CA LYS A 84 -4.20 12.89 -19.41
C LYS A 84 -5.09 11.69 -19.75
N LEU A 85 -5.44 10.85 -18.75
CA LEU A 85 -6.14 9.59 -18.99
C LEU A 85 -7.64 9.66 -18.72
N ALA A 86 -8.08 10.39 -17.69
CA ALA A 86 -9.49 10.50 -17.35
C ALA A 86 -10.18 11.73 -17.96
N GLY A 87 -9.43 12.72 -18.45
CA GLY A 87 -9.98 13.96 -18.99
C GLY A 87 -10.73 14.80 -17.94
N TRP A 88 -10.34 14.70 -16.67
CA TRP A 88 -11.03 15.37 -15.55
C TRP A 88 -10.25 16.55 -14.99
N GLN A 89 -9.54 17.28 -15.86
CA GLN A 89 -8.84 18.50 -15.47
C GLN A 89 -9.78 19.49 -14.79
N GLY A 90 -9.37 20.00 -13.61
CA GLY A 90 -10.16 20.96 -12.83
C GLY A 90 -11.42 20.42 -12.17
N LYS A 91 -11.84 19.18 -12.44
CA LYS A 91 -12.98 18.57 -11.75
C LYS A 91 -12.64 18.27 -10.30
N ASN A 92 -13.65 18.42 -9.44
CA ASN A 92 -13.55 18.07 -8.03
C ASN A 92 -13.72 16.56 -7.86
N LEU A 93 -12.72 15.88 -7.29
CA LEU A 93 -12.66 14.41 -7.17
C LEU A 93 -12.58 13.99 -5.72
N HIS A 94 -13.13 12.82 -5.39
CA HIS A 94 -12.92 12.19 -4.09
C HIS A 94 -11.41 12.06 -3.81
N PRO A 95 -10.93 12.55 -2.64
CA PRO A 95 -9.51 12.51 -2.28
C PRO A 95 -9.09 11.13 -1.77
N THR A 96 -9.24 10.10 -2.61
CA THR A 96 -8.96 8.69 -2.25
C THR A 96 -7.54 8.46 -1.78
N GLN A 97 -6.57 9.26 -2.26
CA GLN A 97 -5.20 9.23 -1.77
C GLN A 97 -5.11 9.63 -0.29
N PHE A 98 -5.86 10.68 0.12
CA PHE A 98 -5.92 11.11 1.53
C PHE A 98 -6.67 10.09 2.39
N TYR A 99 -7.74 9.48 1.88
CA TYR A 99 -8.42 8.40 2.61
C TYR A 99 -7.47 7.26 2.92
N SER A 100 -6.65 6.87 1.94
CA SER A 100 -5.64 5.84 2.10
C SER A 100 -4.52 6.24 3.06
N ILE A 101 -4.08 7.51 3.04
CA ILE A 101 -3.10 8.05 4.00
C ILE A 101 -3.66 7.98 5.42
N ALA A 102 -4.88 8.47 5.64
CA ALA A 102 -5.53 8.45 6.95
C ALA A 102 -5.75 7.02 7.45
N ALA A 103 -6.21 6.12 6.59
CA ALA A 103 -6.42 4.72 6.91
C ALA A 103 -5.12 4.02 7.36
N ASN A 104 -4.02 4.22 6.63
CA ASN A 104 -2.72 3.66 7.00
C ASN A 104 -2.15 4.30 8.28
N PHE A 105 -2.37 5.60 8.49
CA PHE A 105 -1.97 6.27 9.71
C PHE A 105 -2.69 5.69 10.93
N LEU A 106 -4.02 5.58 10.88
CA LEU A 106 -4.81 4.99 11.96
C LEU A 106 -4.44 3.51 12.21
N SER A 107 -4.29 2.74 11.13
CA SER A 107 -3.86 1.34 11.21
C SER A 107 -2.50 1.20 11.88
N PHE A 108 -1.55 2.08 11.57
CA PHE A 108 -0.22 2.07 12.19
C PHE A 108 -0.30 2.22 13.71
N PHE A 109 -1.05 3.21 14.21
CA PHE A 109 -1.16 3.43 15.65
C PHE A 109 -1.87 2.29 16.36
N LEU A 110 -2.92 1.71 15.74
CA LEU A 110 -3.58 0.55 16.28
C LEU A 110 -2.64 -0.65 16.37
N LEU A 111 -1.95 -0.99 15.27
CA LEU A 111 -1.01 -2.10 15.24
C LEU A 111 0.19 -1.88 16.16
N TRP A 112 0.67 -0.63 16.25
CA TRP A 112 1.71 -0.25 17.21
C TRP A 112 1.25 -0.45 18.65
N ARG A 113 0.00 -0.09 18.97
CA ARG A 113 -0.58 -0.34 20.28
C ARG A 113 -0.67 -1.84 20.60
N LEU A 114 -1.13 -2.65 19.63
CA LEU A 114 -1.18 -4.11 19.78
C LEU A 114 0.22 -4.71 19.98
N TYR A 115 1.21 -4.24 19.26
CA TYR A 115 2.61 -4.60 19.47
C TYR A 115 3.08 -4.26 20.89
N ARG A 116 2.80 -3.05 21.38
CA ARG A 116 3.16 -2.64 22.74
C ARG A 116 2.44 -3.44 23.84
N LEU A 117 1.27 -3.99 23.52
CA LEU A 117 0.52 -4.92 24.39
C LEU A 117 1.01 -6.36 24.30
N GLN A 118 2.09 -6.60 23.55
CA GLN A 118 2.68 -7.94 23.35
C GLN A 118 1.68 -8.95 22.77
N MET A 119 0.79 -8.49 21.87
CA MET A 119 -0.12 -9.38 21.16
C MET A 119 0.64 -10.34 20.24
N PRO A 120 0.11 -11.56 19.99
CA PRO A 120 0.73 -12.52 19.08
C PRO A 120 1.06 -11.92 17.72
N ALA A 121 2.16 -12.32 17.10
CA ALA A 121 2.58 -11.82 15.80
C ALA A 121 1.55 -12.15 14.69
N SER A 122 0.92 -13.34 14.75
CA SER A 122 -0.18 -13.73 13.88
C SER A 122 -1.40 -12.82 14.02
N PHE A 123 -1.71 -12.40 15.25
CA PHE A 123 -2.80 -11.46 15.53
C PHE A 123 -2.52 -10.08 14.91
N ILE A 124 -1.29 -9.56 15.06
CA ILE A 124 -0.89 -8.29 14.45
C ILE A 124 -0.97 -8.36 12.93
N ALA A 125 -0.46 -9.43 12.33
CA ALA A 125 -0.54 -9.66 10.88
C ALA A 125 -2.00 -9.79 10.41
N GLY A 126 -2.83 -10.52 11.15
CA GLY A 126 -4.26 -10.67 10.87
C GLY A 126 -5.02 -9.34 10.94
N MET A 127 -4.79 -8.56 11.97
CA MET A 127 -5.40 -7.23 12.12
C MET A 127 -5.00 -6.28 10.99
N TYR A 128 -3.74 -6.33 10.53
CA TYR A 128 -3.32 -5.58 9.35
C TYR A 128 -4.12 -5.97 8.11
N LEU A 129 -4.28 -7.28 7.85
CA LEU A 129 -5.03 -7.78 6.70
C LEU A 129 -6.52 -7.38 6.76
N ILE A 130 -7.13 -7.42 7.95
CA ILE A 130 -8.52 -6.99 8.15
C ILE A 130 -8.65 -5.50 7.86
N LEU A 131 -7.82 -4.66 8.48
CA LEU A 131 -7.90 -3.20 8.33
C LEU A 131 -7.60 -2.78 6.90
N SER A 132 -6.50 -3.27 6.32
CA SER A 132 -6.11 -2.93 4.95
C SER A 132 -7.14 -3.42 3.93
N GLY A 133 -7.71 -4.61 4.12
CA GLY A 133 -8.78 -5.14 3.29
C GLY A 133 -10.06 -4.31 3.38
N ALA A 134 -10.53 -3.99 4.59
CA ALA A 134 -11.73 -3.19 4.80
C ALA A 134 -11.59 -1.78 4.18
N PHE A 135 -10.48 -1.08 4.48
CA PHE A 135 -10.23 0.24 3.90
C PHE A 135 -10.08 0.18 2.39
N ARG A 136 -9.41 -0.85 1.86
CA ARG A 136 -9.26 -1.04 0.42
C ARG A 136 -10.57 -1.30 -0.28
N PHE A 137 -11.48 -2.05 0.32
CA PHE A 137 -12.81 -2.31 -0.21
C PHE A 137 -13.59 -1.01 -0.41
N VAL A 138 -13.61 -0.15 0.62
CA VAL A 138 -14.28 1.16 0.55
C VAL A 138 -13.58 2.10 -0.44
N GLU A 139 -12.23 2.19 -0.38
CA GLU A 139 -11.46 3.04 -1.31
C GLU A 139 -11.75 2.67 -2.76
N GLU A 140 -11.81 1.36 -3.08
CA GLU A 140 -11.99 0.89 -4.45
C GLU A 140 -13.39 1.24 -5.01
N SER A 141 -14.42 1.35 -4.18
CA SER A 141 -15.74 1.80 -4.60
C SER A 141 -15.77 3.29 -5.03
N LEU A 142 -14.86 4.08 -4.46
CA LEU A 142 -14.75 5.53 -4.73
C LEU A 142 -13.71 5.85 -5.81
N ARG A 143 -13.00 4.86 -6.37
CA ARG A 143 -11.96 5.08 -7.37
C ARG A 143 -12.55 5.37 -8.75
N GLY A 144 -11.95 6.35 -9.41
CA GLY A 144 -12.33 6.77 -10.75
C GLY A 144 -11.52 6.16 -11.89
N GLU A 145 -10.51 5.33 -11.58
CA GLU A 145 -9.66 4.73 -12.61
C GLU A 145 -10.42 3.66 -13.40
N PRO A 146 -10.55 3.81 -14.76
CA PRO A 146 -11.37 2.89 -15.58
C PRO A 146 -10.71 1.52 -15.79
N GLN A 147 -9.48 1.35 -15.34
CA GLN A 147 -8.62 0.21 -15.69
C GLN A 147 -8.81 -1.03 -14.80
N THR A 148 -9.63 -0.95 -13.75
CA THR A 148 -9.87 -2.11 -12.88
C THR A 148 -11.01 -2.93 -13.44
N PRO A 149 -10.77 -4.20 -13.84
CA PRO A 149 -11.83 -5.05 -14.38
C PRO A 149 -12.90 -5.35 -13.32
N TYR A 150 -14.14 -5.49 -13.79
CA TYR A 150 -15.28 -5.93 -12.98
C TYR A 150 -15.45 -7.46 -13.11
N PHE A 151 -15.79 -8.08 -12.00
CA PHE A 151 -16.14 -9.50 -11.93
C PHE A 151 -17.31 -9.65 -10.94
N LEU A 152 -18.40 -10.29 -11.35
CA LEU A 152 -19.61 -10.49 -10.54
C LEU A 152 -20.09 -9.21 -9.82
N GLY A 153 -20.19 -8.09 -10.54
CA GLY A 153 -20.72 -6.83 -10.03
C GLY A 153 -19.78 -6.01 -9.15
N MET A 154 -18.58 -6.53 -8.81
CA MET A 154 -17.56 -5.84 -8.03
C MET A 154 -16.24 -5.76 -8.80
N ARG A 155 -15.39 -4.80 -8.45
CA ARG A 155 -14.03 -4.72 -8.98
C ARG A 155 -13.19 -5.87 -8.44
N VAL A 156 -12.28 -6.41 -9.25
CA VAL A 156 -11.37 -7.50 -8.83
C VAL A 156 -10.64 -7.17 -7.53
N TYR A 157 -10.24 -5.91 -7.32
CA TYR A 157 -9.58 -5.50 -6.07
C TYR A 157 -10.50 -5.52 -4.86
N GLN A 158 -11.83 -5.42 -5.02
CA GLN A 158 -12.76 -5.60 -3.91
C GLN A 158 -12.85 -7.08 -3.49
N TRP A 159 -12.83 -8.01 -4.44
CA TRP A 159 -12.73 -9.44 -4.14
C TRP A 159 -11.46 -9.80 -3.39
N LEU A 160 -10.32 -9.26 -3.83
CA LEU A 160 -9.05 -9.45 -3.14
C LEU A 160 -9.05 -8.81 -1.74
N ALA A 161 -9.75 -7.69 -1.57
CA ALA A 161 -9.93 -7.06 -0.26
C ALA A 161 -10.75 -7.94 0.68
N LEU A 162 -11.84 -8.55 0.21
CA LEU A 162 -12.63 -9.53 0.98
C LEU A 162 -11.79 -10.76 1.35
N ALA A 163 -11.04 -11.32 0.40
CA ALA A 163 -10.13 -12.42 0.66
C ALA A 163 -9.06 -12.05 1.71
N SER A 164 -8.55 -10.82 1.66
CA SER A 164 -7.62 -10.30 2.67
C SER A 164 -8.26 -10.24 4.06
N VAL A 165 -9.52 -9.78 4.18
CA VAL A 165 -10.25 -9.76 5.46
C VAL A 165 -10.43 -11.18 5.99
N LEU A 166 -10.86 -12.13 5.16
CA LEU A 166 -11.04 -13.51 5.58
C LEU A 166 -9.72 -14.16 6.03
N ALA A 167 -8.65 -13.97 5.27
CA ALA A 167 -7.32 -14.42 5.66
C ALA A 167 -6.87 -13.77 6.97
N GLY A 168 -7.16 -12.48 7.16
CA GLY A 168 -6.87 -11.76 8.39
C GLY A 168 -7.60 -12.34 9.60
N ILE A 169 -8.89 -12.65 9.47
CA ILE A 169 -9.67 -13.31 10.53
C ILE A 169 -9.03 -14.65 10.88
N LEU A 170 -8.69 -15.46 9.87
CA LEU A 170 -8.00 -16.74 10.10
C LEU A 170 -6.68 -16.55 10.86
N PHE A 171 -5.87 -15.57 10.47
CA PHE A 171 -4.58 -15.30 11.11
C PHE A 171 -4.74 -14.89 12.58
N THR A 172 -5.79 -14.13 12.93
CA THR A 172 -6.05 -13.77 14.34
C THR A 172 -6.38 -14.97 15.21
N CYS A 173 -6.85 -16.07 14.64
CA CYS A 173 -7.17 -17.31 15.35
C CYS A 173 -5.98 -18.26 15.51
N LEU A 174 -4.86 -18.02 14.80
CA LEU A 174 -3.70 -18.90 14.82
C LEU A 174 -2.76 -18.54 16.00
N PRO A 175 -2.25 -19.54 16.74
CA PRO A 175 -1.32 -19.28 17.83
C PRO A 175 0.04 -18.86 17.30
N SER A 176 0.66 -17.88 17.94
CA SER A 176 2.05 -17.49 17.71
C SER A 176 2.62 -16.79 18.94
N ALA A 177 3.95 -16.70 19.02
CA ALA A 177 4.61 -15.87 20.00
C ALA A 177 4.40 -14.39 19.69
N PRO A 178 4.47 -13.49 20.69
CA PRO A 178 4.55 -12.05 20.48
C PRO A 178 5.77 -11.67 19.62
N LEU A 179 5.67 -10.53 18.97
CA LEU A 179 6.84 -9.93 18.33
C LEU A 179 7.90 -9.63 19.38
N PHE A 180 9.18 -9.80 18.98
CA PHE A 180 10.30 -9.51 19.86
C PHE A 180 10.23 -8.07 20.38
N SER A 181 10.33 -7.92 21.71
CA SER A 181 10.27 -6.63 22.41
C SER A 181 11.63 -6.13 22.90
N GLY A 182 12.72 -6.71 22.40
CA GLY A 182 14.06 -6.31 22.76
C GLY A 182 14.43 -4.89 22.28
N SER A 183 15.52 -4.35 22.82
CA SER A 183 16.11 -3.11 22.32
C SER A 183 16.58 -3.31 20.87
N LEU A 184 16.32 -2.34 20.01
CA LEU A 184 16.85 -2.36 18.66
C LEU A 184 18.40 -2.30 18.71
N PRO A 185 19.10 -3.09 17.88
CA PRO A 185 20.57 -3.07 17.85
C PRO A 185 21.10 -1.66 17.61
N ALA A 186 22.20 -1.30 18.26
CA ALA A 186 22.86 -0.03 17.99
C ALA A 186 23.16 0.07 16.47
N GLY A 187 22.77 1.16 15.83
CA GLY A 187 22.97 1.36 14.39
C GLY A 187 21.79 0.95 13.48
N TRP A 188 20.71 0.35 13.99
CA TRP A 188 19.53 0.05 13.15
C TRP A 188 19.01 1.28 12.38
N LEU A 189 19.06 2.46 13.02
CA LEU A 189 18.64 3.71 12.41
C LEU A 189 19.54 4.07 11.23
N LEU A 190 20.85 3.86 11.35
CA LEU A 190 21.80 4.08 10.26
C LEU A 190 21.50 3.17 9.07
N HIS A 191 21.24 1.89 9.31
CA HIS A 191 20.83 0.97 8.25
C HIS A 191 19.50 1.40 7.61
N ALA A 192 18.51 1.79 8.40
CA ALA A 192 17.22 2.28 7.87
C ALA A 192 17.40 3.53 7.00
N ILE A 193 18.22 4.48 7.43
CA ILE A 193 18.56 5.68 6.64
C ILE A 193 19.30 5.30 5.35
N ALA A 194 20.29 4.40 5.43
CA ALA A 194 21.05 3.95 4.27
C ALA A 194 20.12 3.26 3.23
N TYR A 195 19.22 2.39 3.66
CA TYR A 195 18.21 1.79 2.78
C TYR A 195 17.24 2.83 2.21
N PHE A 196 16.80 3.79 3.02
CA PHE A 196 15.94 4.86 2.54
C PHE A 196 16.63 5.68 1.45
N VAL A 197 17.88 6.09 1.66
CA VAL A 197 18.68 6.83 0.68
C VAL A 197 18.88 5.99 -0.60
N LEU A 198 19.23 4.71 -0.46
CA LEU A 198 19.38 3.81 -1.60
C LEU A 198 18.09 3.71 -2.44
N ILE A 199 16.95 3.48 -1.78
CA ILE A 199 15.64 3.41 -2.45
C ILE A 199 15.30 4.76 -3.10
N TRP A 200 15.59 5.86 -2.41
CA TRP A 200 15.39 7.21 -2.95
C TRP A 200 16.23 7.45 -4.21
N CYS A 201 17.51 7.06 -4.20
CA CYS A 201 18.38 7.19 -5.37
C CYS A 201 17.91 6.33 -6.55
N VAL A 202 17.38 5.14 -6.28
CA VAL A 202 16.91 4.21 -7.33
C VAL A 202 15.56 4.61 -7.91
N TYR A 203 14.61 4.95 -7.07
CA TYR A 203 13.21 5.20 -7.49
C TYR A 203 12.86 6.69 -7.57
N GLY A 204 13.48 7.53 -6.74
CA GLY A 204 13.24 8.96 -6.67
C GLY A 204 11.78 9.35 -6.39
N LEU A 205 11.54 10.65 -6.33
CA LEU A 205 10.20 11.23 -6.42
C LEU A 205 9.91 11.58 -7.88
N ASP A 206 8.84 11.02 -8.40
CA ASP A 206 8.47 11.16 -9.79
C ASP A 206 7.41 12.25 -9.93
N TYR A 207 7.87 13.46 -10.20
CA TYR A 207 7.00 14.61 -10.46
C TYR A 207 6.47 14.58 -11.89
N PRO A 208 5.35 15.27 -12.20
CA PRO A 208 4.76 15.30 -13.55
C PRO A 208 5.72 15.72 -14.67
N ASN A 209 6.73 16.53 -14.36
CA ASN A 209 7.76 16.97 -15.31
C ASN A 209 9.07 16.16 -15.21
N SER A 210 9.09 15.08 -14.44
CA SER A 210 10.29 14.25 -14.28
C SER A 210 10.64 13.52 -15.58
N THR A 211 11.92 13.50 -15.92
CA THR A 211 12.50 12.72 -17.00
C THR A 211 13.11 11.40 -16.52
N LEU A 212 12.85 11.02 -15.27
CA LEU A 212 13.37 9.80 -14.69
C LEU A 212 12.91 8.56 -15.48
N ARG A 213 13.83 7.61 -15.67
CA ARG A 213 13.60 6.37 -16.47
C ARG A 213 12.37 5.57 -16.01
N PHE A 214 12.01 5.65 -14.74
CA PHE A 214 10.87 4.96 -14.15
C PHE A 214 9.64 5.87 -13.95
N SER A 215 9.68 7.08 -14.49
CA SER A 215 8.50 7.95 -14.47
C SER A 215 7.36 7.31 -15.25
N ARG A 216 6.18 7.27 -14.61
CA ARG A 216 4.96 6.77 -15.24
C ARG A 216 4.29 7.80 -16.12
N LEU A 217 4.73 9.06 -16.04
CA LEU A 217 4.09 10.20 -16.71
C LEU A 217 4.84 10.64 -17.95
N THR A 218 6.09 10.27 -18.09
CA THR A 218 6.97 10.72 -19.20
C THR A 218 7.21 9.67 -20.26
N GLN A 219 6.74 8.44 -20.08
CA GLN A 219 6.83 7.40 -21.10
C GLN A 219 5.65 7.54 -22.07
N GLU A 220 5.88 8.19 -23.16
CA GLU A 220 5.13 8.06 -24.44
C GLU A 220 5.86 7.16 -25.37
#